data_67ac587f0383552d33d7047bb4d8ae7e
#
_entry.id   67ac587f0383552d33d7047bb4d8ae7e
#
_cell.length_a   1.000
_cell.length_b   1.000
_cell.length_c   1.000
_cell.angle_alpha   90.00
_cell.angle_beta   90.00
_cell.angle_gamma   90.00
#
_symmetry.space_group_name_H-M   'P 1'
#
loop_
_entity.id
_entity.type
_entity.pdbx_description
1 polymer ?
#
loop_
_entity_poly.entity_id
_entity_poly.type
_entity_poly.pdbx_seq_one_letter_code
_entity_poly.pdbx_strand_id
1 'polypeptide(L)'
;PVAVGTAKLMEKIGAALPDARTDGTTVYVAADGKYIGCIVISDVVKPTAKAAMDALKENGVKMTVMLTGDAKPVADQVAQSLGIDQVYAELLPAGKVEKVEELLLDNSERGKLAFVGDGINDAPVLSRADIGIAMGAMGSDAAIEAADVVLMDDDPAKIAKAIRISRKCLRIVYENIVFAIGIKLACLVLVALGFANMWLAIFADVGVMILAVLNAIRALFVKKL
;
A
#
# COMPACT_ATOMS: atom_id res chain seq x y z
N PRO A 1 -34.63 -3.43 -34.11
CA PRO A 1 -34.20 -2.80 -32.85
C PRO A 1 -33.09 -3.62 -32.20
N VAL A 2 -32.09 -2.94 -31.63
CA VAL A 2 -31.00 -3.56 -30.88
C VAL A 2 -31.27 -3.31 -29.40
N ALA A 3 -31.18 -4.36 -28.56
CA ALA A 3 -31.28 -4.29 -27.11
C ALA A 3 -29.96 -4.71 -26.48
N VAL A 4 -29.49 -3.89 -25.52
CA VAL A 4 -28.23 -4.13 -24.81
C VAL A 4 -28.51 -4.02 -23.31
N GLY A 5 -28.17 -5.02 -22.50
CA GLY A 5 -28.42 -4.98 -21.08
C GLY A 5 -28.22 -6.31 -20.36
N THR A 6 -28.76 -6.40 -19.15
CA THR A 6 -28.65 -7.58 -18.29
C THR A 6 -29.53 -8.74 -18.75
N ALA A 7 -29.33 -9.93 -18.17
CA ALA A 7 -30.17 -11.10 -18.44
C ALA A 7 -31.68 -10.81 -18.25
N LYS A 8 -32.05 -9.99 -17.25
CA LYS A 8 -33.45 -9.56 -17.02
C LYS A 8 -34.05 -8.80 -18.20
N LEU A 9 -33.24 -8.01 -18.93
CA LEU A 9 -33.72 -7.34 -20.13
C LEU A 9 -33.94 -8.34 -21.26
N MET A 10 -33.05 -9.31 -21.39
CA MET A 10 -33.17 -10.35 -22.44
C MET A 10 -34.41 -11.23 -22.23
N GLU A 11 -34.73 -11.59 -21.00
CA GLU A 11 -35.96 -12.29 -20.65
C GLU A 11 -37.21 -11.48 -21.06
N LYS A 12 -37.21 -10.15 -20.77
CA LYS A 12 -38.34 -9.27 -21.13
C LYS A 12 -38.61 -9.19 -22.64
N ILE A 13 -37.55 -9.30 -23.46
CA ILE A 13 -37.67 -9.25 -24.93
C ILE A 13 -37.77 -10.65 -25.56
N GLY A 14 -37.82 -11.72 -24.75
CA GLY A 14 -37.96 -13.09 -25.20
C GLY A 14 -36.71 -13.67 -25.90
N ALA A 15 -35.54 -13.07 -25.70
CA ALA A 15 -34.30 -13.56 -26.25
C ALA A 15 -33.75 -14.71 -25.38
N ALA A 16 -33.64 -15.92 -25.97
CA ALA A 16 -33.05 -17.07 -25.30
C ALA A 16 -31.53 -16.85 -25.08
N LEU A 17 -31.09 -16.89 -23.81
CA LEU A 17 -29.68 -16.78 -23.44
C LEU A 17 -29.01 -18.16 -23.38
N PRO A 18 -27.75 -18.29 -23.80
CA PRO A 18 -26.93 -19.45 -23.46
C PRO A 18 -26.65 -19.45 -21.94
N ASP A 19 -26.14 -20.59 -21.42
CA ASP A 19 -25.78 -20.72 -20.01
C ASP A 19 -24.94 -19.55 -19.51
N ALA A 20 -25.32 -19.00 -18.34
CA ALA A 20 -24.70 -17.82 -17.76
C ALA A 20 -23.19 -18.04 -17.54
N ARG A 21 -22.36 -17.20 -18.14
CA ARG A 21 -20.95 -17.10 -17.77
C ARG A 21 -20.81 -16.37 -16.45
N THR A 22 -20.02 -16.93 -15.55
CA THR A 22 -19.85 -16.45 -14.16
C THR A 22 -18.62 -15.56 -13.96
N ASP A 23 -17.84 -15.30 -15.04
CA ASP A 23 -16.50 -14.72 -14.91
C ASP A 23 -16.47 -13.17 -14.96
N GLY A 24 -17.57 -12.50 -14.63
CA GLY A 24 -17.64 -11.03 -14.62
C GLY A 24 -19.04 -10.47 -14.88
N THR A 25 -19.15 -9.15 -14.96
CA THR A 25 -20.38 -8.48 -15.35
C THR A 25 -20.66 -8.70 -16.82
N THR A 26 -21.68 -9.51 -17.13
CA THR A 26 -22.03 -9.82 -18.51
C THR A 26 -23.13 -8.91 -19.01
N VAL A 27 -22.87 -8.21 -20.11
CA VAL A 27 -23.84 -7.39 -20.85
C VAL A 27 -24.21 -8.14 -22.13
N TYR A 28 -25.46 -8.49 -22.24
CA TYR A 28 -26.01 -9.24 -23.39
C TYR A 28 -26.47 -8.29 -24.50
N VAL A 29 -26.30 -8.72 -25.74
CA VAL A 29 -26.73 -7.98 -26.94
C VAL A 29 -27.69 -8.85 -27.74
N ALA A 30 -28.85 -8.29 -28.04
CA ALA A 30 -29.83 -8.92 -28.91
C ALA A 30 -30.28 -7.96 -30.01
N ALA A 31 -30.53 -8.48 -31.23
CA ALA A 31 -31.16 -7.72 -32.28
C ALA A 31 -32.42 -8.48 -32.79
N ASP A 32 -33.46 -7.72 -33.01
CA ASP A 32 -34.77 -8.23 -33.45
C ASP A 32 -35.27 -9.42 -32.61
N GLY A 33 -35.04 -9.35 -31.28
CA GLY A 33 -35.45 -10.36 -30.31
C GLY A 33 -34.54 -11.61 -30.27
N LYS A 34 -33.45 -11.64 -31.03
CA LYS A 34 -32.52 -12.78 -31.08
C LYS A 34 -31.19 -12.39 -30.38
N TYR A 35 -30.70 -13.27 -29.53
CA TYR A 35 -29.37 -13.13 -28.96
C TYR A 35 -28.28 -13.16 -30.05
N ILE A 36 -27.39 -12.15 -30.01
CA ILE A 36 -26.24 -12.04 -30.93
C ILE A 36 -24.94 -12.40 -30.26
N GLY A 37 -24.76 -11.93 -28.97
CA GLY A 37 -23.53 -12.13 -28.24
C GLY A 37 -23.57 -11.45 -26.89
N CYS A 38 -22.48 -11.54 -26.15
CA CYS A 38 -22.31 -10.82 -24.88
C CYS A 38 -20.97 -10.13 -24.80
N ILE A 39 -20.92 -9.05 -24.03
CA ILE A 39 -19.70 -8.36 -23.63
C ILE A 39 -19.49 -8.72 -22.17
N VAL A 40 -18.37 -9.36 -21.86
CA VAL A 40 -17.99 -9.67 -20.48
C VAL A 40 -17.04 -8.57 -20.02
N ILE A 41 -17.42 -7.87 -18.96
CA ILE A 41 -16.60 -6.86 -18.30
C ILE A 41 -16.04 -7.53 -17.06
N SER A 42 -14.75 -7.75 -17.04
CA SER A 42 -14.05 -8.30 -15.87
C SER A 42 -12.85 -7.41 -15.53
N ASP A 43 -12.63 -7.23 -14.25
CA ASP A 43 -11.43 -6.56 -13.79
C ASP A 43 -10.22 -7.46 -14.06
N VAL A 44 -9.15 -6.85 -14.53
CA VAL A 44 -7.89 -7.54 -14.82
C VAL A 44 -6.87 -7.16 -13.75
N VAL A 45 -6.30 -8.17 -13.13
CA VAL A 45 -5.20 -7.97 -12.18
C VAL A 45 -4.02 -7.32 -12.91
N LYS A 46 -3.45 -6.27 -12.33
CA LYS A 46 -2.30 -5.57 -12.92
C LYS A 46 -1.11 -6.52 -13.11
N PRO A 47 -0.40 -6.45 -14.24
CA PRO A 47 0.73 -7.35 -14.51
C PRO A 47 1.82 -7.31 -13.43
N THR A 48 1.98 -6.15 -12.76
CA THR A 48 2.98 -5.95 -11.69
C THR A 48 2.51 -6.41 -10.31
N ALA A 49 1.21 -6.75 -10.14
CA ALA A 49 0.64 -7.01 -8.82
C ALA A 49 1.26 -8.26 -8.15
N LYS A 50 1.45 -9.36 -8.88
CA LYS A 50 2.08 -10.56 -8.33
C LYS A 50 3.50 -10.29 -7.87
N ALA A 51 4.32 -9.65 -8.71
CA ALA A 51 5.68 -9.28 -8.37
C ALA A 51 5.73 -8.30 -7.18
N ALA A 52 4.73 -7.42 -7.05
CA ALA A 52 4.60 -6.53 -5.90
C ALA A 52 4.34 -7.31 -4.60
N MET A 53 3.44 -8.30 -4.61
CA MET A 53 3.18 -9.15 -3.43
C MET A 53 4.41 -9.93 -3.01
N ASP A 54 5.14 -10.51 -3.96
CA ASP A 54 6.39 -11.21 -3.69
C ASP A 54 7.44 -10.26 -3.10
N ALA A 55 7.61 -9.06 -3.66
CA ALA A 55 8.50 -8.04 -3.14
C ALA A 55 8.14 -7.55 -1.73
N LEU A 56 6.84 -7.47 -1.38
CA LEU A 56 6.41 -7.15 -0.01
C LEU A 56 6.87 -8.24 0.98
N LYS A 57 6.67 -9.51 0.64
CA LYS A 57 7.11 -10.64 1.49
C LYS A 57 8.64 -10.66 1.65
N GLU A 58 9.40 -10.43 0.59
CA GLU A 58 10.86 -10.29 0.63
C GLU A 58 11.31 -9.12 1.52
N ASN A 59 10.53 -8.05 1.57
CA ASN A 59 10.77 -6.92 2.45
C ASN A 59 10.21 -7.10 3.88
N GLY A 60 9.84 -8.34 4.26
CA GLY A 60 9.49 -8.71 5.62
C GLY A 60 8.06 -8.38 6.03
N VAL A 61 7.15 -8.17 5.08
CA VAL A 61 5.72 -8.17 5.34
C VAL A 61 5.32 -9.60 5.71
N LYS A 62 4.80 -9.79 6.92
CA LYS A 62 4.51 -11.11 7.48
C LYS A 62 3.21 -11.70 6.97
N MET A 63 2.23 -10.84 6.71
CA MET A 63 0.89 -11.23 6.30
C MET A 63 0.32 -10.20 5.34
N THR A 64 -0.32 -10.67 4.28
CA THR A 64 -1.06 -9.88 3.31
C THR A 64 -2.55 -10.21 3.41
N VAL A 65 -3.39 -9.18 3.48
CA VAL A 65 -4.84 -9.31 3.62
C VAL A 65 -5.52 -8.52 2.52
N MET A 66 -6.52 -9.10 1.87
CA MET A 66 -7.36 -8.40 0.90
C MET A 66 -8.74 -8.13 1.50
N LEU A 67 -9.17 -6.87 1.47
CA LEU A 67 -10.52 -6.43 1.85
C LEU A 67 -11.23 -5.91 0.61
N THR A 68 -12.27 -6.61 0.17
CA THR A 68 -12.99 -6.25 -1.07
C THR A 68 -14.49 -6.30 -0.91
N GLY A 69 -15.20 -5.49 -1.71
CA GLY A 69 -16.66 -5.59 -1.86
C GLY A 69 -17.10 -6.63 -2.90
N ASP A 70 -16.16 -7.25 -3.60
CA ASP A 70 -16.46 -8.24 -4.64
C ASP A 70 -17.03 -9.53 -4.05
N ALA A 71 -17.70 -10.31 -4.91
CA ALA A 71 -18.21 -11.62 -4.55
C ALA A 71 -17.06 -12.57 -4.16
N LYS A 72 -17.31 -13.38 -3.14
CA LYS A 72 -16.30 -14.27 -2.56
C LYS A 72 -15.55 -15.15 -3.59
N PRO A 73 -16.20 -15.79 -4.58
CA PRO A 73 -15.48 -16.61 -5.56
C PRO A 73 -14.45 -15.84 -6.38
N VAL A 74 -14.78 -14.58 -6.75
CA VAL A 74 -13.87 -13.70 -7.50
C VAL A 74 -12.69 -13.28 -6.62
N ALA A 75 -12.98 -12.88 -5.40
CA ALA A 75 -11.97 -12.48 -4.43
C ALA A 75 -10.99 -13.62 -4.12
N ASP A 76 -11.48 -14.84 -3.90
CA ASP A 76 -10.65 -16.02 -3.64
C ASP A 76 -9.74 -16.35 -4.83
N GLN A 77 -10.25 -16.26 -6.05
CA GLN A 77 -9.47 -16.50 -7.28
C GLN A 77 -8.35 -15.47 -7.43
N VAL A 78 -8.64 -14.19 -7.24
CA VAL A 78 -7.64 -13.11 -7.29
C VAL A 78 -6.58 -13.30 -6.23
N ALA A 79 -6.98 -13.57 -5.00
CA ALA A 79 -6.06 -13.77 -3.88
C ALA A 79 -5.14 -14.98 -4.10
N GLN A 80 -5.68 -16.08 -4.60
CA GLN A 80 -4.88 -17.25 -4.95
C GLN A 80 -3.85 -16.93 -6.02
N SER A 81 -4.24 -16.21 -7.07
CA SER A 81 -3.34 -15.81 -8.17
C SER A 81 -2.19 -14.91 -7.69
N LEU A 82 -2.46 -14.03 -6.72
CA LEU A 82 -1.50 -13.09 -6.14
C LEU A 82 -0.71 -13.67 -4.97
N GLY A 83 -1.15 -14.78 -4.38
CA GLY A 83 -0.55 -15.36 -3.19
C GLY A 83 -0.80 -14.52 -1.94
N ILE A 84 -2.00 -13.95 -1.82
CA ILE A 84 -2.49 -13.23 -0.64
C ILE A 84 -2.86 -14.23 0.44
N ASP A 85 -2.51 -13.93 1.70
CA ASP A 85 -2.62 -14.90 2.79
C ASP A 85 -4.05 -14.98 3.36
N GLN A 86 -4.79 -13.87 3.38
CA GLN A 86 -6.17 -13.82 3.87
C GLN A 86 -7.06 -12.94 3.00
N VAL A 87 -8.34 -13.31 2.88
CA VAL A 87 -9.34 -12.59 2.07
C VAL A 87 -10.62 -12.40 2.84
N TYR A 88 -11.12 -11.19 2.83
CA TYR A 88 -12.44 -10.83 3.32
C TYR A 88 -13.21 -10.17 2.17
N ALA A 89 -14.21 -10.87 1.68
CA ALA A 89 -15.03 -10.48 0.54
C ALA A 89 -16.38 -9.93 0.97
N GLU A 90 -17.13 -9.37 0.02
CA GLU A 90 -18.50 -8.86 0.21
C GLU A 90 -18.62 -7.78 1.30
N LEU A 91 -17.53 -7.04 1.54
CA LEU A 91 -17.50 -6.01 2.57
C LEU A 91 -18.10 -4.70 2.06
N LEU A 92 -18.99 -4.13 2.86
CA LEU A 92 -19.38 -2.73 2.74
C LEU A 92 -18.27 -1.81 3.31
N PRO A 93 -18.26 -0.50 2.98
CA PRO A 93 -17.24 0.42 3.51
C PRO A 93 -17.11 0.39 5.04
N ALA A 94 -18.21 0.33 5.78
CA ALA A 94 -18.19 0.20 7.24
C ALA A 94 -17.55 -1.13 7.70
N GLY A 95 -17.85 -2.24 7.03
CA GLY A 95 -17.26 -3.55 7.33
C GLY A 95 -15.75 -3.62 7.07
N LYS A 96 -15.22 -2.82 6.11
CA LYS A 96 -13.77 -2.70 5.93
C LYS A 96 -13.13 -2.03 7.14
N VAL A 97 -13.74 -0.99 7.71
CA VAL A 97 -13.24 -0.30 8.92
C VAL A 97 -13.22 -1.27 10.11
N GLU A 98 -14.34 -1.96 10.36
CA GLU A 98 -14.46 -2.94 11.45
C GLU A 98 -13.38 -4.03 11.33
N LYS A 99 -13.15 -4.54 10.10
CA LYS A 99 -12.15 -5.57 9.87
C LYS A 99 -10.72 -5.07 10.09
N VAL A 100 -10.41 -3.83 9.74
CA VAL A 100 -9.11 -3.22 10.03
C VAL A 100 -8.93 -3.04 11.54
N GLU A 101 -9.97 -2.64 12.28
CA GLU A 101 -9.92 -2.53 13.74
C GLU A 101 -9.69 -3.90 14.42
N GLU A 102 -10.34 -4.97 13.93
CA GLU A 102 -10.07 -6.33 14.40
C GLU A 102 -8.60 -6.74 14.16
N LEU A 103 -8.10 -6.50 12.94
CA LEU A 103 -6.71 -6.83 12.59
C LEU A 103 -5.69 -6.02 13.39
N LEU A 104 -6.01 -4.78 13.76
CA LEU A 104 -5.17 -3.97 14.65
C LEU A 104 -5.11 -4.54 16.06
N LEU A 105 -6.23 -5.06 16.58
CA LEU A 105 -6.30 -5.68 17.91
C LEU A 105 -5.49 -6.99 17.95
N ASP A 106 -5.60 -7.82 16.92
CA ASP A 106 -4.87 -9.09 16.83
C ASP A 106 -3.35 -8.89 16.69
N ASN A 107 -2.93 -7.77 16.08
CA ASN A 107 -1.53 -7.49 15.77
C ASN A 107 -0.79 -6.70 16.86
N SER A 108 -1.37 -6.56 18.05
CA SER A 108 -1.06 -5.54 19.07
C SER A 108 0.38 -5.55 19.62
N GLU A 109 1.18 -6.61 19.45
CA GLU A 109 2.45 -6.66 20.18
C GLU A 109 3.73 -6.33 19.39
N ARG A 110 3.82 -6.48 18.08
CA ARG A 110 5.11 -6.30 17.34
C ARG A 110 5.01 -5.91 15.87
N GLY A 111 3.84 -5.64 15.34
CA GLY A 111 3.66 -5.29 13.92
C GLY A 111 3.02 -3.93 13.75
N LYS A 112 3.09 -3.40 12.53
CA LYS A 112 2.31 -2.25 12.09
C LYS A 112 1.41 -2.69 10.95
N LEU A 113 0.16 -2.26 10.96
CA LEU A 113 -0.80 -2.51 9.90
C LEU A 113 -0.77 -1.35 8.93
N ALA A 114 -0.40 -1.66 7.69
CA ALA A 114 -0.53 -0.71 6.59
C ALA A 114 -1.77 -1.04 5.76
N PHE A 115 -2.63 -0.05 5.52
CA PHE A 115 -3.76 -0.18 4.61
C PHE A 115 -3.46 0.56 3.32
N VAL A 116 -3.72 -0.08 2.19
CA VAL A 116 -3.51 0.47 0.84
C VAL A 116 -4.87 0.60 0.16
N GLY A 117 -5.23 1.80 -0.24
CA GLY A 117 -6.49 2.09 -0.93
C GLY A 117 -6.32 3.16 -2.01
N ASP A 118 -7.26 3.22 -2.94
CA ASP A 118 -7.21 4.13 -4.10
C ASP A 118 -8.39 5.11 -4.15
N GLY A 119 -9.41 4.92 -3.31
CA GLY A 119 -10.69 5.58 -3.45
C GLY A 119 -11.12 6.46 -2.28
N ILE A 120 -12.11 7.31 -2.57
CA ILE A 120 -12.83 8.14 -1.59
C ILE A 120 -13.44 7.26 -0.49
N ASN A 121 -13.94 6.08 -0.85
CA ASN A 121 -14.59 5.16 0.06
C ASN A 121 -13.61 4.53 1.06
N ASP A 122 -12.32 4.56 0.80
CA ASP A 122 -11.29 3.99 1.65
C ASP A 122 -10.67 5.02 2.61
N ALA A 123 -10.99 6.32 2.49
CA ALA A 123 -10.47 7.37 3.36
C ALA A 123 -10.69 7.09 4.87
N PRO A 124 -11.87 6.61 5.32
CA PRO A 124 -12.06 6.24 6.72
C PRO A 124 -11.18 5.07 7.17
N VAL A 125 -10.86 4.15 6.27
CA VAL A 125 -10.00 2.99 6.55
C VAL A 125 -8.53 3.39 6.57
N LEU A 126 -8.11 4.26 5.63
CA LEU A 126 -6.76 4.82 5.56
C LEU A 126 -6.38 5.53 6.87
N SER A 127 -7.29 6.35 7.41
CA SER A 127 -7.05 7.08 8.67
C SER A 127 -7.08 6.20 9.92
N ARG A 128 -7.63 4.98 9.85
CA ARG A 128 -7.69 4.04 10.99
C ARG A 128 -6.49 3.12 11.08
N ALA A 129 -5.83 2.82 9.97
CA ALA A 129 -4.65 1.98 9.95
C ALA A 129 -3.48 2.65 10.68
N ASP A 130 -2.48 1.87 11.12
CA ASP A 130 -1.23 2.45 11.63
C ASP A 130 -0.48 3.25 10.55
N ILE A 131 -0.65 2.87 9.28
CA ILE A 131 -0.07 3.53 8.12
C ILE A 131 -1.09 3.46 6.98
N GLY A 132 -1.64 4.60 6.59
CA GLY A 132 -2.49 4.75 5.42
C GLY A 132 -1.67 5.04 4.16
N ILE A 133 -1.86 4.26 3.10
CA ILE A 133 -1.17 4.43 1.82
C ILE A 133 -2.23 4.65 0.73
N ALA A 134 -2.30 5.87 0.17
CA ALA A 134 -3.15 6.16 -0.97
C ALA A 134 -2.41 5.89 -2.29
N MET A 135 -3.09 5.25 -3.23
CA MET A 135 -2.58 4.96 -4.57
C MET A 135 -3.33 5.76 -5.62
N GLY A 136 -2.58 6.22 -6.66
CA GLY A 136 -3.16 6.95 -7.76
C GLY A 136 -3.47 8.41 -7.42
N ALA A 137 -2.56 9.32 -7.67
CA ALA A 137 -2.70 10.76 -7.37
C ALA A 137 -3.88 11.46 -8.07
N MET A 138 -4.52 10.80 -9.01
CA MET A 138 -5.75 11.26 -9.68
C MET A 138 -7.02 10.82 -8.93
N GLY A 139 -6.87 10.13 -7.80
CA GLY A 139 -7.93 9.58 -6.98
C GLY A 139 -8.75 10.68 -6.30
N SER A 140 -8.81 10.73 -5.05
CA SER A 140 -9.64 11.63 -4.29
C SER A 140 -8.79 12.48 -3.37
N ASP A 141 -9.02 13.79 -3.37
CA ASP A 141 -8.39 14.69 -2.40
C ASP A 141 -8.59 14.18 -0.97
N ALA A 142 -9.75 13.58 -0.69
CA ALA A 142 -10.04 13.00 0.62
C ALA A 142 -9.16 11.78 0.96
N ALA A 143 -8.83 10.93 0.00
CA ALA A 143 -7.90 9.80 0.24
C ALA A 143 -6.47 10.28 0.43
N ILE A 144 -6.06 11.32 -0.32
CA ILE A 144 -4.74 11.95 -0.19
C ILE A 144 -4.61 12.61 1.20
N GLU A 145 -5.64 13.30 1.67
CA GLU A 145 -5.66 13.96 2.97
C GLU A 145 -5.67 12.97 4.15
N ALA A 146 -6.30 11.79 3.96
CA ALA A 146 -6.39 10.75 4.97
C ALA A 146 -5.17 9.82 5.05
N ALA A 147 -4.26 9.86 4.07
CA ALA A 147 -3.13 8.94 3.97
C ALA A 147 -1.84 9.53 4.51
N ASP A 148 -1.02 8.68 5.16
CA ASP A 148 0.34 9.03 5.58
C ASP A 148 1.34 9.01 4.43
N VAL A 149 1.08 8.18 3.41
CA VAL A 149 1.91 8.00 2.23
C VAL A 149 1.04 8.06 0.99
N VAL A 150 1.44 8.87 0.01
CA VAL A 150 0.76 8.95 -1.28
C VAL A 150 1.67 8.46 -2.39
N LEU A 151 1.24 7.44 -3.13
CA LEU A 151 1.91 6.96 -4.32
C LEU A 151 1.26 7.62 -5.54
N MET A 152 2.04 8.47 -6.22
CA MET A 152 1.54 9.33 -7.32
C MET A 152 1.09 8.54 -8.55
N ASP A 153 1.57 7.34 -8.70
CA ASP A 153 1.16 6.42 -9.73
C ASP A 153 0.56 5.14 -9.14
N ASP A 154 -0.18 4.48 -10.00
CA ASP A 154 -1.01 3.33 -9.64
C ASP A 154 -0.24 2.01 -9.79
N ASP A 155 1.04 1.99 -9.35
CA ASP A 155 1.90 0.81 -9.38
C ASP A 155 2.17 0.25 -7.98
N PRO A 156 1.60 -0.93 -7.62
CA PRO A 156 1.75 -1.54 -6.31
C PRO A 156 3.21 -1.94 -5.98
N ALA A 157 4.08 -2.11 -6.98
CA ALA A 157 5.49 -2.40 -6.74
C ALA A 157 6.22 -1.27 -5.99
N LYS A 158 5.68 -0.04 -6.04
CA LYS A 158 6.25 1.10 -5.34
C LYS A 158 6.06 1.06 -3.83
N ILE A 159 5.11 0.28 -3.30
CA ILE A 159 4.96 0.06 -1.86
C ILE A 159 6.23 -0.59 -1.28
N ALA A 160 6.72 -1.65 -1.92
CA ALA A 160 7.96 -2.32 -1.50
C ALA A 160 9.17 -1.36 -1.58
N LYS A 161 9.20 -0.48 -2.58
CA LYS A 161 10.23 0.56 -2.70
C LYS A 161 10.13 1.59 -1.58
N ALA A 162 8.93 2.04 -1.23
CA ALA A 162 8.71 2.96 -0.10
C ALA A 162 9.22 2.37 1.22
N ILE A 163 8.95 1.08 1.49
CA ILE A 163 9.47 0.36 2.67
C ILE A 163 11.02 0.39 2.69
N ARG A 164 11.67 0.11 1.56
CA ARG A 164 13.14 0.13 1.48
C ARG A 164 13.72 1.53 1.71
N ILE A 165 13.08 2.56 1.15
CA ILE A 165 13.47 3.96 1.36
C ILE A 165 13.37 4.32 2.83
N SER A 166 12.23 4.03 3.47
CA SER A 166 12.00 4.30 4.89
C SER A 166 13.07 3.64 5.78
N ARG A 167 13.36 2.35 5.54
CA ARG A 167 14.42 1.63 6.29
C ARG A 167 15.80 2.25 6.09
N LYS A 168 16.12 2.69 4.87
CA LYS A 168 17.39 3.38 4.60
C LYS A 168 17.45 4.72 5.35
N CYS A 169 16.39 5.51 5.32
CA CYS A 169 16.32 6.76 6.08
C CYS A 169 16.50 6.53 7.58
N LEU A 170 15.78 5.58 8.15
CA LEU A 170 15.93 5.23 9.56
C LEU A 170 17.36 4.80 9.91
N ARG A 171 18.00 3.98 9.08
CA ARG A 171 19.39 3.59 9.29
C ARG A 171 20.33 4.80 9.33
N ILE A 172 20.18 5.74 8.39
CA ILE A 172 20.98 6.97 8.36
C ILE A 172 20.75 7.81 9.62
N VAL A 173 19.50 7.92 10.07
CA VAL A 173 19.16 8.61 11.32
C VAL A 173 19.85 7.98 12.52
N TYR A 174 19.77 6.65 12.65
CA TYR A 174 20.45 5.93 13.73
C TYR A 174 21.98 6.08 13.67
N GLU A 175 22.58 5.97 12.48
CA GLU A 175 24.00 6.22 12.25
C GLU A 175 24.41 7.62 12.79
N ASN A 176 23.64 8.64 12.44
CA ASN A 176 23.90 10.01 12.88
C ASN A 176 23.74 10.18 14.39
N ILE A 177 22.70 9.59 15.01
CA ILE A 177 22.48 9.66 16.45
C ILE A 177 23.63 9.01 17.21
N VAL A 178 23.98 7.77 16.86
CA VAL A 178 25.07 7.02 17.53
C VAL A 178 26.40 7.75 17.37
N PHE A 179 26.68 8.26 16.17
CA PHE A 179 27.90 9.03 15.90
C PHE A 179 27.98 10.31 16.72
N ALA A 180 26.89 11.09 16.75
CA ALA A 180 26.84 12.34 17.49
C ALA A 180 26.98 12.14 19.00
N ILE A 181 26.26 11.18 19.57
CA ILE A 181 26.36 10.83 20.99
C ILE A 181 27.76 10.31 21.33
N GLY A 182 28.31 9.43 20.50
CA GLY A 182 29.64 8.85 20.69
C GLY A 182 30.74 9.92 20.76
N ILE A 183 30.73 10.89 19.82
CA ILE A 183 31.72 11.98 19.85
C ILE A 183 31.51 12.90 21.05
N LYS A 184 30.25 13.22 21.41
CA LYS A 184 29.98 14.06 22.59
C LYS A 184 30.46 13.42 23.88
N LEU A 185 30.23 12.13 24.05
CA LEU A 185 30.74 11.39 25.22
C LEU A 185 32.26 11.33 25.23
N ALA A 186 32.90 11.09 24.08
CA ALA A 186 34.37 11.10 23.99
C ALA A 186 34.96 12.47 24.35
N CYS A 187 34.38 13.57 23.83
CA CYS A 187 34.81 14.92 24.20
C CYS A 187 34.64 15.20 25.68
N LEU A 188 33.55 14.76 26.29
CA LEU A 188 33.30 14.95 27.72
C LEU A 188 34.36 14.23 28.57
N VAL A 189 34.71 13.01 28.21
CA VAL A 189 35.77 12.24 28.86
C VAL A 189 37.13 12.96 28.71
N LEU A 190 37.45 13.43 27.48
CA LEU A 190 38.72 14.14 27.25
C LEU A 190 38.79 15.46 28.04
N VAL A 191 37.69 16.19 28.18
CA VAL A 191 37.63 17.38 29.05
C VAL A 191 37.83 17.02 30.51
N ALA A 192 37.19 15.97 31.00
CA ALA A 192 37.32 15.51 32.38
C ALA A 192 38.76 15.04 32.74
N LEU A 193 39.47 14.48 31.76
CA LEU A 193 40.88 14.07 31.89
C LEU A 193 41.88 15.23 31.71
N GLY A 194 41.40 16.46 31.42
CA GLY A 194 42.23 17.63 31.20
C GLY A 194 42.96 17.71 29.86
N PHE A 195 42.62 16.79 28.90
CA PHE A 195 43.23 16.76 27.58
C PHE A 195 42.51 17.62 26.54
N ALA A 196 41.33 18.13 26.83
CA ALA A 196 40.55 18.94 25.91
C ALA A 196 40.18 20.29 26.48
N ASN A 197 40.14 21.33 25.63
CA ASN A 197 39.71 22.65 25.95
C ASN A 197 38.33 22.95 25.31
N MET A 198 37.73 24.10 25.69
CA MET A 198 36.42 24.52 25.20
C MET A 198 36.38 24.66 23.69
N TRP A 199 37.47 25.06 23.02
CA TRP A 199 37.53 25.23 21.58
C TRP A 199 37.43 23.88 20.84
N LEU A 200 38.05 22.82 21.38
CA LEU A 200 37.95 21.48 20.84
C LEU A 200 36.50 20.96 20.91
N ALA A 201 35.81 21.22 22.02
CA ALA A 201 34.44 20.81 22.21
C ALA A 201 33.50 21.51 21.20
N ILE A 202 33.67 22.82 20.98
CA ILE A 202 32.89 23.60 20.01
C ILE A 202 33.18 23.08 18.59
N PHE A 203 34.46 22.85 18.25
CA PHE A 203 34.85 22.36 16.93
C PHE A 203 34.30 20.97 16.67
N ALA A 204 34.30 20.09 17.65
CA ALA A 204 33.72 18.76 17.55
C ALA A 204 32.20 18.83 17.33
N ASP A 205 31.47 19.69 18.03
CA ASP A 205 30.01 19.82 17.92
C ASP A 205 29.60 20.29 16.51
N VAL A 206 30.24 21.35 15.99
CA VAL A 206 30.02 21.86 14.63
C VAL A 206 30.44 20.83 13.58
N GLY A 207 31.59 20.18 13.78
CA GLY A 207 32.09 19.14 12.87
C GLY A 207 31.13 17.93 12.76
N VAL A 208 30.61 17.49 13.90
CA VAL A 208 29.61 16.40 13.95
C VAL A 208 28.34 16.80 13.18
N MET A 209 27.86 18.03 13.36
CA MET A 209 26.68 18.50 12.63
C MET A 209 26.90 18.48 11.11
N ILE A 210 28.03 18.98 10.63
CA ILE A 210 28.38 18.97 9.21
C ILE A 210 28.45 17.54 8.66
N LEU A 211 29.11 16.63 9.37
CA LEU A 211 29.23 15.21 8.96
C LEU A 211 27.88 14.52 8.96
N ALA A 212 27.01 14.80 9.93
CA ALA A 212 25.66 14.24 9.99
C ALA A 212 24.80 14.73 8.81
N VAL A 213 24.90 15.99 8.41
CA VAL A 213 24.22 16.54 7.22
C VAL A 213 24.75 15.86 5.94
N LEU A 214 26.07 15.73 5.80
CA LEU A 214 26.66 15.04 4.65
C LEU A 214 26.22 13.58 4.58
N ASN A 215 26.14 12.88 5.71
CA ASN A 215 25.61 11.52 5.77
C ASN A 215 24.11 11.47 5.39
N ALA A 216 23.32 12.47 5.81
CA ALA A 216 21.90 12.53 5.48
C ALA A 216 21.64 12.71 3.97
N ILE A 217 22.54 13.37 3.24
CA ILE A 217 22.46 13.52 1.77
C ILE A 217 22.44 12.15 1.07
N ARG A 218 22.97 11.10 1.68
CA ARG A 218 22.88 9.71 1.16
C ARG A 218 21.45 9.22 1.01
N ALA A 219 20.49 9.81 1.73
CA ALA A 219 19.07 9.49 1.60
C ALA A 219 18.53 9.86 0.21
N LEU A 220 19.09 10.87 -0.47
CA LEU A 220 18.69 11.30 -1.82
C LEU A 220 19.08 10.29 -2.91
N PHE A 221 20.06 9.43 -2.67
CA PHE A 221 20.52 8.47 -3.67
C PHE A 221 19.71 7.18 -3.62
N VAL A 222 18.48 7.23 -4.15
CA VAL A 222 17.51 6.13 -4.17
C VAL A 222 17.64 5.24 -5.42
N LYS A 223 18.41 5.65 -6.44
CA LYS A 223 18.50 4.96 -7.75
C LYS A 223 18.99 3.49 -7.71
N LYS A 224 19.47 3.00 -6.57
CA LYS A 224 20.01 1.63 -6.40
C LYS A 224 19.18 0.78 -5.41
N LEU A 225 17.96 1.18 -5.12
CA LEU A 225 17.07 0.46 -4.21
C LEU A 225 15.97 -0.28 -4.97
#